data_f24edf17dee7e38014f9ff4f26476db7
#
_entry.id   f24edf17dee7e38014f9ff4f26476db7
#
_cell.length_a   1.000
_cell.length_b   1.000
_cell.length_c   1.000
_cell.angle_alpha   90.00
_cell.angle_beta   90.00
_cell.angle_gamma   90.00
#
_symmetry.space_group_name_H-M   'P 1'
#
loop_
_entity.id
_entity.type
_entity.pdbx_description
1 polymer ?
#
loop_
_entity_poly.entity_id
_entity_poly.type
_entity_poly.pdbx_seq_one_letter_code
_entity_poly.pdbx_strand_id
1 'polypeptide(L)'
;YHSRAALDIIVQSMGGMLSITGDENGGPVRPGVSMGDMTAALFSTVGLLSAVVERQRSGEGQHVDMSMLDCQAAILENPLMRFFAVGDVPERIGTRHPVVSPVQALQTKDGYVAIAVSDGPNGHWGSLCAEIGQPELANDERFRSGWARTENYAELAPILESAMVLRTTD
;
A
#
# COMPACT_ATOMS: atom_id res chain seq x y z
N TYR A 1 -3.79 27.36 0.08
CA TYR A 1 -3.89 26.82 1.45
C TYR A 1 -2.89 27.45 2.45
N HIS A 2 -2.06 28.40 2.04
CA HIS A 2 -1.01 29.00 2.88
C HIS A 2 -1.49 29.60 4.21
N SER A 3 -2.76 29.96 4.33
CA SER A 3 -3.37 30.51 5.56
C SER A 3 -4.05 29.47 6.46
N ARG A 4 -4.03 28.18 6.09
CA ARG A 4 -4.66 27.12 6.85
C ARG A 4 -3.63 26.38 7.71
N ALA A 5 -3.98 26.12 8.97
CA ALA A 5 -3.17 25.29 9.83
C ALA A 5 -3.14 23.86 9.29
N ALA A 6 -1.95 23.27 9.26
CA ALA A 6 -1.73 21.87 8.93
C ALA A 6 -1.71 21.04 10.21
N LEU A 7 -2.50 19.98 10.25
CA LEU A 7 -2.45 18.92 11.25
C LEU A 7 -2.41 17.59 10.53
N ASP A 8 -1.74 16.62 11.09
CA ASP A 8 -1.54 15.30 10.50
C ASP A 8 -2.79 14.72 9.82
N ILE A 9 -3.90 14.58 10.56
CA ILE A 9 -5.14 13.99 10.03
C ILE A 9 -5.78 14.85 8.92
N ILE A 10 -5.63 16.18 9.00
CA ILE A 10 -6.15 17.09 7.96
C ILE A 10 -5.36 16.91 6.67
N VAL A 11 -4.04 16.82 6.77
CA VAL A 11 -3.15 16.58 5.63
C VAL A 11 -3.41 15.20 5.01
N GLN A 12 -3.57 14.17 5.83
CA GLN A 12 -3.92 12.83 5.36
C GLN A 12 -5.28 12.80 4.65
N SER A 13 -6.27 13.55 5.15
CA SER A 13 -7.59 13.66 4.52
C SER A 13 -7.52 14.38 3.18
N MET A 14 -6.85 15.53 3.14
CA MET A 14 -6.71 16.36 1.94
C MET A 14 -5.83 15.70 0.87
N GLY A 15 -4.79 14.98 1.31
CA GLY A 15 -3.85 14.28 0.44
C GLY A 15 -4.36 12.95 -0.10
N GLY A 16 -5.55 12.46 0.34
CA GLY A 16 -6.14 11.24 -0.17
C GLY A 16 -5.78 9.95 0.59
N MET A 17 -4.87 9.99 1.57
CA MET A 17 -4.48 8.81 2.36
C MET A 17 -5.70 8.14 3.02
N LEU A 18 -6.60 8.92 3.61
CA LEU A 18 -7.78 8.38 4.28
C LEU A 18 -8.81 7.79 3.29
N SER A 19 -8.83 8.27 2.04
CA SER A 19 -9.77 7.75 1.05
C SER A 19 -9.41 6.34 0.58
N ILE A 20 -8.13 5.96 0.67
CA ILE A 20 -7.61 4.66 0.24
C ILE A 20 -7.28 3.70 1.39
N THR A 21 -7.42 4.16 2.65
CA THR A 21 -7.08 3.36 3.83
C THR A 21 -8.35 2.91 4.56
N GLY A 22 -8.48 1.61 4.75
CA GLY A 22 -9.62 0.97 5.43
C GLY A 22 -10.19 -0.21 4.65
N ASP A 23 -11.19 -0.85 5.22
CA ASP A 23 -11.91 -1.95 4.59
C ASP A 23 -12.76 -1.47 3.41
N GLU A 24 -12.95 -2.34 2.41
CA GLU A 24 -13.68 -2.06 1.17
C GLU A 24 -15.07 -1.45 1.40
N ASN A 25 -15.82 -2.02 2.34
CA ASN A 25 -17.16 -1.56 2.71
C ASN A 25 -17.19 -0.71 3.99
N GLY A 26 -16.01 -0.34 4.51
CA GLY A 26 -15.84 0.43 5.73
C GLY A 26 -15.74 1.93 5.51
N GLY A 27 -15.67 2.69 6.60
CA GLY A 27 -15.31 4.10 6.58
C GLY A 27 -13.81 4.32 6.40
N PRO A 28 -13.38 5.59 6.18
CA PRO A 28 -11.97 5.94 6.16
C PRO A 28 -11.30 5.61 7.51
N VAL A 29 -10.12 5.03 7.46
CA VAL A 29 -9.33 4.68 8.65
C VAL A 29 -8.03 5.47 8.66
N ARG A 30 -7.71 6.09 9.79
CA ARG A 30 -6.43 6.74 9.98
C ARG A 30 -5.36 5.65 10.21
N PRO A 31 -4.22 5.68 9.49
CA PRO A 31 -3.05 4.87 9.85
C PRO A 31 -2.67 5.05 11.33
N GLY A 32 -2.18 4.00 11.95
CA GLY A 32 -1.81 4.00 13.37
C GLY A 32 -0.70 4.98 13.77
N VAL A 33 -0.02 5.56 12.78
CA VAL A 33 1.04 6.56 12.94
C VAL A 33 0.68 7.87 12.23
N SER A 34 1.31 8.98 12.63
CA SER A 34 1.12 10.30 12.02
C SER A 34 1.87 10.38 10.68
N MET A 35 1.30 9.79 9.64
CA MET A 35 1.96 9.68 8.32
C MET A 35 2.26 11.05 7.70
N GLY A 36 1.39 12.04 7.86
CA GLY A 36 1.61 13.39 7.37
C GLY A 36 2.81 14.08 8.04
N ASP A 37 2.88 13.98 9.38
CA ASP A 37 3.99 14.55 10.15
C ASP A 37 5.31 13.84 9.84
N MET A 38 5.30 12.50 9.84
CA MET A 38 6.50 11.69 9.64
C MET A 38 7.09 11.89 8.25
N THR A 39 6.25 11.91 7.21
CA THR A 39 6.72 12.14 5.84
C THR A 39 7.29 13.56 5.68
N ALA A 40 6.61 14.57 6.21
CA ALA A 40 7.11 15.94 6.18
C ALA A 40 8.46 16.06 6.90
N ALA A 41 8.64 15.42 8.06
CA ALA A 41 9.90 15.41 8.79
C ALA A 41 11.03 14.75 7.96
N LEU A 42 10.77 13.63 7.31
CA LEU A 42 11.76 12.94 6.46
C LEU A 42 12.15 13.81 5.25
N PHE A 43 11.17 14.31 4.49
CA PHE A 43 11.45 15.19 3.36
C PHE A 43 12.13 16.48 3.75
N SER A 44 11.76 17.08 4.90
CA SER A 44 12.44 18.26 5.45
C SER A 44 13.90 17.95 5.78
N THR A 45 14.17 16.79 6.36
CA THR A 45 15.54 16.36 6.65
C THR A 45 16.38 16.25 5.37
N VAL A 46 15.82 15.63 4.32
CA VAL A 46 16.49 15.54 3.01
C VAL A 46 16.72 16.93 2.42
N GLY A 47 15.73 17.82 2.45
CA GLY A 47 15.86 19.18 1.96
C GLY A 47 16.93 19.98 2.72
N LEU A 48 16.95 19.90 4.05
CA LEU A 48 17.94 20.55 4.89
C LEU A 48 19.37 20.03 4.62
N LEU A 49 19.55 18.73 4.52
CA LEU A 49 20.85 18.13 4.19
C LEU A 49 21.32 18.56 2.79
N SER A 50 20.42 18.61 1.81
CA SER A 50 20.72 19.10 0.47
C SER A 50 21.16 20.56 0.49
N ALA A 51 20.49 21.41 1.28
CA ALA A 51 20.86 22.81 1.45
C ALA A 51 22.22 22.96 2.14
N VAL A 52 22.55 22.11 3.11
CA VAL A 52 23.89 22.09 3.78
C VAL A 52 24.98 21.70 2.77
N VAL A 53 24.74 20.67 1.95
CA VAL A 53 25.70 20.26 0.91
C VAL A 53 25.91 21.39 -0.11
N GLU A 54 24.86 22.05 -0.56
CA GLU A 54 24.99 23.19 -1.46
C GLU A 54 25.72 24.37 -0.82
N ARG A 55 25.43 24.67 0.46
CA ARG A 55 26.16 25.70 1.20
C ARG A 55 27.67 25.43 1.31
N GLN A 56 28.08 24.18 1.45
CA GLN A 56 29.49 23.81 1.47
C GLN A 56 30.17 24.07 0.12
N ARG A 57 29.43 24.01 -0.98
CA ARG A 57 29.90 24.21 -2.35
C ARG A 57 29.90 25.69 -2.76
N SER A 58 28.79 26.40 -2.47
CA SER A 58 28.55 27.78 -2.90
C SER A 58 28.98 28.84 -1.88
N GLY A 59 29.05 28.47 -0.59
CA GLY A 59 29.22 29.40 0.54
C GLY A 59 27.92 30.10 0.95
N GLU A 60 26.81 29.89 0.23
CA GLU A 60 25.54 30.58 0.44
C GLU A 60 24.51 29.68 1.11
N GLY A 61 23.75 30.23 2.08
CA GLY A 61 22.60 29.58 2.68
C GLY A 61 21.35 29.82 1.85
N GLN A 62 20.35 28.96 2.06
CA GLN A 62 19.07 29.08 1.37
C GLN A 62 17.89 28.74 2.30
N HIS A 63 16.71 29.25 1.94
CA HIS A 63 15.46 28.87 2.56
C HIS A 63 14.95 27.57 1.92
N VAL A 64 14.53 26.60 2.75
CA VAL A 64 13.90 25.36 2.31
C VAL A 64 12.45 25.38 2.77
N ASP A 65 11.53 25.47 1.82
CA ASP A 65 10.09 25.40 2.05
C ASP A 65 9.58 23.99 1.77
N MET A 66 8.92 23.37 2.77
CA MET A 66 8.41 22.01 2.69
C MET A 66 6.94 21.98 3.09
N SER A 67 6.09 21.64 2.11
CA SER A 67 4.66 21.46 2.32
C SER A 67 4.36 20.05 2.81
N MET A 68 3.69 19.91 3.95
CA MET A 68 3.20 18.60 4.43
C MET A 68 2.28 17.91 3.41
N LEU A 69 1.45 18.67 2.70
CA LEU A 69 0.54 18.14 1.70
C LEU A 69 1.27 17.57 0.48
N ASP A 70 2.31 18.27 0.01
CA ASP A 70 3.13 17.79 -1.10
C ASP A 70 3.93 16.54 -0.70
N CYS A 71 4.46 16.50 0.52
CA CYS A 71 5.10 15.31 1.07
C CYS A 71 4.13 14.13 1.16
N GLN A 72 2.87 14.39 1.55
CA GLN A 72 1.83 13.37 1.58
C GLN A 72 1.50 12.86 0.17
N ALA A 73 1.40 13.75 -0.81
CA ALA A 73 1.18 13.38 -2.21
C ALA A 73 2.33 12.53 -2.77
N ALA A 74 3.57 12.88 -2.40
CA ALA A 74 4.77 12.15 -2.86
C ALA A 74 4.80 10.67 -2.43
N ILE A 75 4.22 10.32 -1.29
CA ILE A 75 4.15 8.91 -0.83
C ILE A 75 2.96 8.13 -1.39
N LEU A 76 2.04 8.79 -2.10
CA LEU A 76 0.93 8.14 -2.81
C LEU A 76 1.36 7.72 -4.24
N GLU A 77 2.56 7.24 -4.40
CA GLU A 77 3.20 6.93 -5.68
C GLU A 77 2.35 5.98 -6.56
N ASN A 78 1.95 4.83 -6.03
CA ASN A 78 1.16 3.83 -6.76
C ASN A 78 -0.29 4.32 -7.05
N PRO A 79 -1.07 4.80 -6.07
CA PRO A 79 -2.37 5.39 -6.29
C PRO A 79 -2.38 6.50 -7.34
N LEU A 80 -1.46 7.46 -7.26
CA LEU A 80 -1.37 8.56 -8.21
C LEU A 80 -0.95 8.09 -9.60
N MET A 81 0.02 7.15 -9.69
CA MET A 81 0.46 6.62 -10.97
C MET A 81 -0.65 5.84 -11.70
N ARG A 82 -1.46 5.08 -10.98
CA ARG A 82 -2.63 4.38 -11.56
C ARG A 82 -3.64 5.39 -12.09
N PHE A 83 -3.94 6.43 -11.32
CA PHE A 83 -4.85 7.49 -11.76
C PHE A 83 -4.34 8.19 -13.03
N PHE A 84 -3.07 8.61 -13.05
CA PHE A 84 -2.51 9.33 -14.21
C PHE A 84 -2.30 8.43 -15.43
N ALA A 85 -1.98 7.16 -15.24
CA ALA A 85 -1.70 6.25 -16.35
C ALA A 85 -2.98 5.74 -17.01
N VAL A 86 -4.01 5.39 -16.23
CA VAL A 86 -5.20 4.69 -16.74
C VAL A 86 -6.53 5.26 -16.22
N GLY A 87 -6.53 6.36 -15.48
CA GLY A 87 -7.74 6.98 -14.93
C GLY A 87 -8.38 6.21 -13.77
N ASP A 88 -7.68 5.23 -13.21
CA ASP A 88 -8.18 4.42 -12.11
C ASP A 88 -8.17 5.24 -10.80
N VAL A 89 -9.34 5.44 -10.23
CA VAL A 89 -9.50 6.12 -8.95
C VAL A 89 -9.35 5.10 -7.82
N PRO A 90 -8.26 5.18 -7.03
CA PRO A 90 -8.02 4.19 -5.98
C PRO A 90 -9.10 4.22 -4.90
N GLU A 91 -9.52 3.03 -4.48
CA GLU A 91 -10.50 2.82 -3.42
C GLU A 91 -9.89 2.07 -2.23
N ARG A 92 -10.64 1.98 -1.13
CA ARG A 92 -10.27 1.14 0.01
C ARG A 92 -10.45 -0.32 -0.36
N ILE A 93 -9.42 -1.11 -0.17
CA ILE A 93 -9.41 -2.55 -0.48
C ILE A 93 -8.88 -3.40 0.69
N GLY A 94 -8.98 -2.87 1.91
CA GLY A 94 -8.44 -3.53 3.11
C GLY A 94 -6.93 -3.60 3.08
N THR A 95 -6.40 -4.79 3.35
CA THR A 95 -4.95 -5.05 3.36
C THR A 95 -4.41 -5.52 2.00
N ARG A 96 -5.25 -5.60 0.98
CA ARG A 96 -4.88 -6.11 -0.34
C ARG A 96 -3.94 -5.18 -1.08
N HIS A 97 -3.01 -5.76 -1.83
CA HIS A 97 -2.25 -5.01 -2.82
C HIS A 97 -3.09 -4.81 -4.09
N PRO A 98 -3.14 -3.60 -4.68
CA PRO A 98 -4.07 -3.29 -5.75
C PRO A 98 -3.76 -3.94 -7.11
N VAL A 99 -2.54 -4.46 -7.30
CA VAL A 99 -2.04 -4.93 -8.61
C VAL A 99 -1.61 -6.39 -8.58
N VAL A 100 -1.23 -6.90 -7.42
CA VAL A 100 -0.67 -8.27 -7.28
C VAL A 100 -1.41 -9.03 -6.19
N SER A 101 -1.99 -10.18 -6.52
CA SER A 101 -2.66 -11.07 -5.58
C SER A 101 -2.02 -12.47 -5.56
N PRO A 102 -2.03 -13.13 -4.38
CA PRO A 102 -2.35 -12.59 -3.07
C PRO A 102 -1.15 -11.86 -2.43
N VAL A 103 -1.32 -10.61 -2.09
CA VAL A 103 -0.47 -9.84 -1.19
C VAL A 103 -1.41 -9.13 -0.22
N GLN A 104 -1.61 -9.71 0.97
CA GLN A 104 -2.63 -9.25 1.93
C GLN A 104 -2.51 -9.96 3.27
N ALA A 105 -3.21 -9.47 4.29
CA ALA A 105 -3.46 -10.20 5.51
C ALA A 105 -4.75 -11.02 5.40
N LEU A 106 -4.72 -12.26 5.88
CA LEU A 106 -5.85 -13.18 5.96
C LEU A 106 -6.09 -13.59 7.40
N GLN A 107 -7.36 -13.74 7.77
CA GLN A 107 -7.75 -14.23 9.08
C GLN A 107 -7.40 -15.73 9.21
N THR A 108 -6.80 -16.09 10.33
CA THR A 108 -6.56 -17.46 10.74
C THR A 108 -7.49 -17.83 11.91
N LYS A 109 -7.38 -19.06 12.42
CA LYS A 109 -8.17 -19.53 13.55
C LYS A 109 -7.94 -18.71 14.84
N ASP A 110 -6.75 -18.16 15.01
CA ASP A 110 -6.30 -17.52 16.26
C ASP A 110 -5.70 -16.10 16.04
N GLY A 111 -5.76 -15.58 14.82
CA GLY A 111 -5.23 -14.26 14.51
C GLY A 111 -5.26 -13.92 13.03
N TYR A 112 -4.16 -13.39 12.54
CA TYR A 112 -3.97 -13.02 11.14
C TYR A 112 -2.58 -13.40 10.65
N VAL A 113 -2.48 -13.78 9.39
CA VAL A 113 -1.22 -13.99 8.69
C VAL A 113 -1.13 -13.08 7.48
N ALA A 114 0.00 -12.41 7.28
CA ALA A 114 0.27 -11.68 6.06
C ALA A 114 0.97 -12.59 5.05
N ILE A 115 0.43 -12.66 3.84
CA ILE A 115 1.03 -13.41 2.74
C ILE A 115 1.42 -12.47 1.61
N ALA A 116 2.51 -12.80 0.94
CA ALA A 116 2.96 -12.12 -0.27
C ALA A 116 3.49 -13.16 -1.26
N VAL A 117 2.78 -13.35 -2.35
CA VAL A 117 3.11 -14.35 -3.36
C VAL A 117 3.63 -13.68 -4.62
N SER A 118 4.86 -13.99 -4.98
CA SER A 118 5.48 -13.52 -6.22
C SER A 118 5.23 -14.47 -7.38
N ASP A 119 5.23 -13.90 -8.60
CA ASP A 119 5.24 -14.65 -9.86
C ASP A 119 6.66 -14.99 -10.31
N GLY A 120 6.75 -15.84 -11.33
CA GLY A 120 7.99 -16.22 -12.00
C GLY A 120 8.51 -17.61 -11.64
N PRO A 121 9.68 -17.99 -12.14
CA PRO A 121 10.23 -19.36 -12.00
C PRO A 121 10.46 -19.80 -10.56
N ASN A 122 10.69 -18.82 -9.67
CA ASN A 122 10.83 -19.03 -8.22
C ASN A 122 9.57 -18.55 -7.46
N GLY A 123 8.45 -18.39 -8.15
CA GLY A 123 7.20 -17.92 -7.57
C GLY A 123 6.62 -18.93 -6.58
N HIS A 124 5.91 -18.41 -5.58
CA HIS A 124 5.38 -19.22 -4.49
C HIS A 124 3.91 -19.59 -4.67
N TRP A 125 3.30 -19.28 -5.84
CA TRP A 125 1.89 -19.55 -6.08
C TRP A 125 1.55 -21.05 -6.00
N GLY A 126 2.32 -21.89 -6.71
CA GLY A 126 2.13 -23.34 -6.66
C GLY A 126 2.31 -23.94 -5.26
N SER A 127 3.28 -23.40 -4.49
CA SER A 127 3.50 -23.81 -3.11
C SER A 127 2.32 -23.44 -2.20
N LEU A 128 1.78 -22.22 -2.36
CA LEU A 128 0.58 -21.82 -1.63
C LEU A 128 -0.61 -22.69 -1.98
N CYS A 129 -0.84 -22.98 -3.28
CA CYS A 129 -1.93 -23.85 -3.72
C CYS A 129 -1.84 -25.25 -3.09
N ALA A 130 -0.65 -25.83 -3.07
CA ALA A 130 -0.41 -27.12 -2.42
C ALA A 130 -0.67 -27.05 -0.92
N GLU A 131 -0.19 -26.02 -0.26
CA GLU A 131 -0.34 -25.82 1.19
C GLU A 131 -1.80 -25.64 1.60
N ILE A 132 -2.60 -24.92 0.82
CA ILE A 132 -4.04 -24.76 1.09
C ILE A 132 -4.89 -25.97 0.66
N GLY A 133 -4.25 -27.02 0.11
CA GLY A 133 -4.93 -28.24 -0.35
C GLY A 133 -5.67 -28.11 -1.66
N GLN A 134 -5.28 -27.16 -2.51
CA GLN A 134 -5.90 -26.86 -3.82
C GLN A 134 -4.82 -26.81 -4.93
N PRO A 135 -4.00 -27.86 -5.12
CA PRO A 135 -2.86 -27.81 -6.04
C PRO A 135 -3.26 -27.52 -7.50
N GLU A 136 -4.50 -27.84 -7.90
CA GLU A 136 -5.04 -27.59 -9.23
C GLU A 136 -5.12 -26.10 -9.58
N LEU A 137 -5.27 -25.21 -8.60
CA LEU A 137 -5.30 -23.76 -8.82
C LEU A 137 -3.99 -23.22 -9.41
N ALA A 138 -2.88 -23.94 -9.23
CA ALA A 138 -1.61 -23.56 -9.79
C ALA A 138 -1.61 -23.55 -11.32
N ASN A 139 -2.47 -24.34 -11.94
CA ASN A 139 -2.62 -24.49 -13.39
C ASN A 139 -3.91 -23.85 -13.93
N ASP A 140 -4.71 -23.20 -13.10
CA ASP A 140 -5.93 -22.53 -13.52
C ASP A 140 -5.58 -21.20 -14.22
N GLU A 141 -6.04 -21.04 -15.45
CA GLU A 141 -5.79 -19.86 -16.28
C GLU A 141 -6.25 -18.53 -15.60
N ARG A 142 -7.30 -18.60 -14.78
CA ARG A 142 -7.80 -17.45 -14.02
C ARG A 142 -6.80 -16.95 -12.99
N PHE A 143 -5.87 -17.82 -12.54
CA PHE A 143 -4.94 -17.55 -11.45
C PHE A 143 -3.46 -17.65 -11.85
N ARG A 144 -3.16 -17.72 -13.14
CA ARG A 144 -1.81 -17.97 -13.69
C ARG A 144 -0.76 -16.88 -13.39
N SER A 145 -1.20 -15.66 -13.09
CA SER A 145 -0.32 -14.53 -12.75
C SER A 145 -0.92 -13.70 -11.62
N GLY A 146 -0.09 -12.90 -10.94
CA GLY A 146 -0.55 -12.00 -9.89
C GLY A 146 -1.62 -11.02 -10.37
N TRP A 147 -1.48 -10.54 -11.60
CA TRP A 147 -2.50 -9.70 -12.25
C TRP A 147 -3.80 -10.47 -12.50
N ALA A 148 -3.73 -11.65 -13.12
CA ALA A 148 -4.91 -12.47 -13.36
C ALA A 148 -5.65 -12.83 -12.06
N ARG A 149 -4.90 -13.12 -10.98
CA ARG A 149 -5.47 -13.33 -9.64
C ARG A 149 -6.12 -12.08 -9.07
N THR A 150 -5.61 -10.89 -9.38
CA THR A 150 -6.22 -9.62 -8.98
C THR A 150 -7.52 -9.38 -9.73
N GLU A 151 -7.57 -9.62 -11.03
CA GLU A 151 -8.78 -9.51 -11.86
C GLU A 151 -9.88 -10.50 -11.41
N ASN A 152 -9.49 -11.71 -11.02
CA ASN A 152 -10.41 -12.76 -10.58
C ASN A 152 -10.46 -12.89 -9.04
N TYR A 153 -10.16 -11.80 -8.31
CA TYR A 153 -10.06 -11.84 -6.86
C TYR A 153 -11.36 -12.27 -6.16
N ALA A 154 -12.51 -11.88 -6.69
CA ALA A 154 -13.81 -12.28 -6.13
C ALA A 154 -14.01 -13.80 -6.10
N GLU A 155 -13.38 -14.53 -7.02
CA GLU A 155 -13.40 -16.01 -7.04
C GLU A 155 -12.29 -16.60 -6.15
N LEU A 156 -11.14 -15.93 -6.07
CA LEU A 156 -10.00 -16.38 -5.30
C LEU A 156 -10.16 -16.17 -3.78
N ALA A 157 -10.74 -15.04 -3.37
CA ALA A 157 -10.86 -14.65 -1.97
C ALA A 157 -11.51 -15.73 -1.10
N PRO A 158 -12.70 -16.26 -1.41
CA PRO A 158 -13.36 -17.27 -0.57
C PRO A 158 -12.55 -18.57 -0.46
N ILE A 159 -11.74 -18.90 -1.46
CA ILE A 159 -10.88 -20.09 -1.44
C ILE A 159 -9.76 -19.89 -0.41
N LEU A 160 -9.08 -18.75 -0.47
CA LEU A 160 -7.99 -18.40 0.47
C LEU A 160 -8.52 -18.26 1.90
N GLU A 161 -9.60 -17.54 2.09
CA GLU A 161 -10.22 -17.29 3.40
C GLU A 161 -10.68 -18.59 4.06
N SER A 162 -11.37 -19.46 3.31
CA SER A 162 -11.82 -20.75 3.82
C SER A 162 -10.67 -21.66 4.24
N ALA A 163 -9.56 -21.62 3.51
CA ALA A 163 -8.38 -22.42 3.84
C ALA A 163 -7.62 -21.85 5.05
N MET A 164 -7.53 -20.53 5.17
CA MET A 164 -6.73 -19.88 6.22
C MET A 164 -7.43 -19.85 7.57
N VAL A 165 -8.75 -19.68 7.62
CA VAL A 165 -9.51 -19.67 8.87
C VAL A 165 -9.43 -20.99 9.65
N LEU A 166 -9.07 -22.08 8.99
CA LEU A 166 -8.87 -23.40 9.61
C LEU A 166 -7.47 -23.62 10.19
N ARG A 167 -6.52 -22.74 9.88
CA ARG A 167 -5.12 -22.83 10.29
C ARG A 167 -4.81 -21.90 11.45
N THR A 168 -3.80 -22.25 12.24
CA THR A 168 -3.23 -21.34 13.22
C THR A 168 -2.25 -20.38 12.54
N THR A 169 -1.90 -19.32 13.24
CA THR A 169 -0.93 -18.31 12.76
C THR A 169 0.49 -18.85 12.71
N ASP A 170 0.80 -19.88 13.54
CA ASP A 170 2.09 -20.59 13.61
C ASP A 170 2.13 -21.80 12.67
#